data_03b950240634bea3dbeefa27cf3694f3
#
_entry.id   03b950240634bea3dbeefa27cf3694f3
#
_cell.length_a   1.000
_cell.length_b   1.000
_cell.length_c   1.000
_cell.angle_alpha   90.00
_cell.angle_beta   90.00
_cell.angle_gamma   90.00
#
_symmetry.space_group_name_H-M   'P 1'
#
loop_
_entity.id
_entity.type
_entity.pdbx_description
1 polymer ?
#
loop_
_entity_poly.entity_id
_entity_poly.type
_entity_poly.pdbx_seq_one_letter_code
_entity_poly.pdbx_strand_id
1 'polypeptide(L)'
;WAGKYAITRYTIMPIIAVIMLTNPMCYSFGRFLPERQKPAFYDAAVSFVHPVLPFFPHANAGELFVWAGISAGVAAIDQGAFVRLSALYFIVGIVVILIRGLVTEWITKLLIKRGGHEARFAEFDEAYAAGHIQGGHE
;
A
#
# COMPACT_ATOMS: atom_id res chain seq x y z
N TRP A 1 10.58 11.22 7.65
CA TRP A 1 11.69 10.55 6.96
C TRP A 1 11.19 9.44 6.03
N ALA A 2 10.42 8.51 6.55
CA ALA A 2 9.90 7.36 5.78
C ALA A 2 9.06 7.78 4.57
N GLY A 3 8.35 8.88 4.64
CA GLY A 3 7.51 9.38 3.56
C GLY A 3 8.23 10.18 2.47
N LYS A 4 9.55 10.38 2.57
CA LYS A 4 10.30 11.22 1.62
C LYS A 4 10.37 10.63 0.23
N TYR A 5 10.62 9.34 0.12
CA TYR A 5 10.77 8.66 -1.17
C TYR A 5 9.52 7.85 -1.54
N ALA A 6 9.15 7.90 -2.82
CA ALA A 6 7.98 7.18 -3.33
C ALA A 6 8.06 5.67 -3.09
N ILE A 7 9.23 5.08 -3.25
CA ILE A 7 9.44 3.64 -3.00
C ILE A 7 9.17 3.29 -1.54
N THR A 8 9.53 4.17 -0.61
CA THR A 8 9.25 3.96 0.81
C THR A 8 7.77 4.08 1.11
N ARG A 9 7.11 5.13 0.60
CA ARG A 9 5.68 5.37 0.85
C ARG A 9 4.76 4.29 0.28
N TYR A 10 5.04 3.84 -0.93
CA TYR A 10 4.11 3.02 -1.71
C TYR A 10 4.55 1.56 -1.86
N THR A 11 5.70 1.20 -1.35
CA THR A 11 6.19 -0.17 -1.36
C THR A 11 6.62 -0.63 0.03
N ILE A 12 7.66 -0.04 0.59
CA ILE A 12 8.27 -0.52 1.84
C ILE A 12 7.30 -0.36 3.02
N MET A 13 6.73 0.82 3.22
CA MET A 13 5.78 1.06 4.32
C MET A 13 4.53 0.17 4.24
N PRO A 14 3.81 0.13 3.10
CA PRO A 14 2.62 -0.70 3.00
C PRO A 14 2.92 -2.19 3.16
N ILE A 15 3.98 -2.69 2.54
CA ILE A 15 4.32 -4.12 2.60
C ILE A 15 4.72 -4.55 4.00
N ILE A 16 5.51 -3.75 4.72
CA ILE A 16 5.86 -4.03 6.12
C ILE A 16 4.61 -4.01 6.99
N ALA A 17 3.74 -3.01 6.81
CA ALA A 17 2.50 -2.91 7.57
C ALA A 17 1.59 -4.13 7.34
N VAL A 18 1.45 -4.58 6.10
CA VAL A 18 0.64 -5.76 5.77
C VAL A 18 1.25 -7.05 6.31
N ILE A 19 2.58 -7.18 6.29
CA ILE A 19 3.29 -8.36 6.83
C ILE A 19 3.20 -8.42 8.36
N MET A 20 3.41 -7.28 9.02
CA MET A 20 3.42 -7.21 10.49
C MET A 20 2.03 -7.22 11.10
N LEU A 21 1.03 -6.73 10.38
CA LEU A 21 -0.33 -6.54 10.85
C LEU A 21 -1.32 -7.20 9.88
N THR A 22 -2.59 -7.17 10.23
CA THR A 22 -3.65 -7.50 9.27
C THR A 22 -3.92 -6.31 8.35
N ASN A 23 -4.52 -6.57 7.19
CA ASN A 23 -4.84 -5.52 6.22
C ASN A 23 -5.60 -4.31 6.84
N PRO A 24 -6.67 -4.50 7.62
CA PRO A 24 -7.35 -3.35 8.24
C PRO A 24 -6.46 -2.53 9.17
N MET A 25 -5.55 -3.17 9.88
CA MET A 25 -4.66 -2.49 10.82
C MET A 25 -3.58 -1.68 10.13
N CYS A 26 -3.16 -2.06 8.94
CA CYS A 26 -2.14 -1.33 8.19
C CYS A 26 -2.60 0.08 7.80
N TYR A 27 -3.89 0.32 7.69
CA TYR A 27 -4.45 1.65 7.38
C TYR A 27 -4.16 2.68 8.47
N SER A 28 -3.95 2.27 9.72
CA SER A 28 -3.58 3.17 10.81
C SER A 28 -2.24 3.88 10.56
N PHE A 29 -1.37 3.31 9.76
CA PHE A 29 -0.10 3.93 9.37
C PHE A 29 -0.26 5.17 8.50
N GLY A 30 -1.41 5.34 7.84
CA GLY A 30 -1.72 6.53 7.06
C GLY A 30 -1.70 7.82 7.89
N ARG A 31 -1.95 7.75 9.20
CA ARG A 31 -1.89 8.90 10.10
C ARG A 31 -0.51 9.56 10.18
N PHE A 32 0.55 8.84 9.83
CA PHE A 32 1.91 9.35 9.82
C PHE A 32 2.29 10.05 8.51
N LEU A 33 1.39 10.11 7.55
CA LEU A 33 1.60 10.72 6.24
C LEU A 33 0.81 12.03 6.10
N PRO A 34 1.31 12.98 5.29
CA PRO A 34 0.54 14.16 4.90
C PRO A 34 -0.77 13.76 4.20
N GLU A 35 -1.81 14.59 4.33
CA GLU A 35 -3.12 14.35 3.72
C GLU A 35 -3.05 14.12 2.21
N ARG A 36 -2.14 14.80 1.51
CA ARG A 36 -1.95 14.65 0.06
C ARG A 36 -1.46 13.26 -0.35
N GLN A 37 -0.77 12.55 0.54
CA GLN A 37 -0.18 11.24 0.27
C GLN A 37 -1.06 10.09 0.74
N LYS A 38 -2.07 10.34 1.58
CA LYS A 38 -2.94 9.29 2.12
C LYS A 38 -3.68 8.48 1.06
N PRO A 39 -4.30 9.09 0.02
CA PRO A 39 -5.00 8.31 -1.00
C PRO A 39 -4.10 7.30 -1.70
N ALA A 40 -2.88 7.68 -2.06
CA ALA A 40 -1.92 6.80 -2.72
C ALA A 40 -1.40 5.71 -1.78
N PHE A 41 -1.16 6.03 -0.51
CA PHE A 41 -0.78 5.05 0.50
C PHE A 41 -1.89 4.01 0.71
N TYR A 42 -3.13 4.43 0.84
CA TYR A 42 -4.26 3.50 1.03
C TYR A 42 -4.49 2.63 -0.20
N ASP A 43 -4.36 3.17 -1.40
CA ASP A 43 -4.44 2.38 -2.63
C ASP A 43 -3.34 1.31 -2.67
N ALA A 44 -2.12 1.66 -2.34
CA ALA A 44 -1.01 0.72 -2.26
C ALA A 44 -1.24 -0.34 -1.17
N ALA A 45 -1.65 0.06 0.02
CA ALA A 45 -1.87 -0.86 1.15
C ALA A 45 -2.96 -1.88 0.85
N VAL A 46 -4.08 -1.46 0.27
CA VAL A 46 -5.15 -2.38 -0.18
C VAL A 46 -4.63 -3.37 -1.21
N SER A 47 -3.82 -2.90 -2.14
CA SER A 47 -3.35 -3.71 -3.27
C SER A 47 -2.27 -4.72 -2.86
N PHE A 48 -1.46 -4.42 -1.85
CA PHE A 48 -0.40 -5.33 -1.37
C PHE A 48 -0.91 -6.62 -0.73
N VAL A 49 -2.15 -6.65 -0.32
CA VAL A 49 -2.80 -7.87 0.18
C VAL A 49 -2.63 -9.04 -0.78
N HIS A 50 -2.79 -8.80 -2.07
CA HIS A 50 -2.77 -9.86 -3.08
C HIS A 50 -1.36 -10.47 -3.29
N PRO A 51 -0.32 -9.69 -3.63
CA PRO A 51 1.00 -10.27 -3.92
C PRO A 51 1.69 -10.88 -2.71
N VAL A 52 1.34 -10.49 -1.48
CA VAL A 52 1.95 -11.06 -0.26
C VAL A 52 1.28 -12.34 0.21
N LEU A 53 0.05 -12.66 -0.22
CA LEU A 53 -0.69 -13.85 0.21
C LEU A 53 0.07 -15.16 0.06
N PRO A 54 0.83 -15.43 -1.00
CA PRO A 54 1.55 -16.69 -1.16
C PRO A 54 2.55 -16.96 -0.02
N PHE A 55 3.09 -15.90 0.57
CA PHE A 55 4.10 -15.98 1.63
C PHE A 55 3.57 -15.58 3.00
N PHE A 56 2.54 -14.75 3.05
CA PHE A 56 1.95 -14.20 4.28
C PHE A 56 0.42 -14.34 4.25
N PRO A 57 -0.11 -15.56 4.44
CA PRO A 57 -1.55 -15.82 4.30
C PRO A 57 -2.42 -15.05 5.30
N HIS A 58 -1.88 -14.63 6.43
CA HIS A 58 -2.60 -13.86 7.44
C HIS A 58 -2.95 -12.44 7.00
N ALA A 59 -2.34 -11.95 5.92
CA ALA A 59 -2.56 -10.58 5.44
C ALA A 59 -4.04 -10.30 5.11
N ASN A 60 -4.73 -11.25 4.50
CA ASN A 60 -6.17 -11.18 4.29
C ASN A 60 -6.80 -12.57 4.17
N ALA A 61 -7.57 -12.96 5.19
CA ALA A 61 -8.23 -14.27 5.22
C ALA A 61 -9.27 -14.46 4.11
N GLY A 62 -9.99 -13.40 3.70
CA GLY A 62 -10.98 -13.46 2.63
C GLY A 62 -10.35 -13.78 1.28
N GLU A 63 -9.31 -13.07 0.91
CA GLU A 63 -8.59 -13.27 -0.35
C GLU A 63 -7.83 -14.60 -0.38
N LEU A 64 -7.47 -15.12 0.78
CA LEU A 64 -6.79 -16.41 0.90
C LEU A 64 -7.58 -17.56 0.27
N PHE A 65 -8.91 -17.54 0.35
CA PHE A 65 -9.76 -18.56 -0.28
C PHE A 65 -9.58 -18.57 -1.81
N VAL A 66 -9.56 -17.40 -2.42
CA VAL A 66 -9.36 -17.27 -3.87
C VAL A 66 -7.96 -17.76 -4.25
N TRP A 67 -6.94 -17.32 -3.55
CA TRP A 67 -5.57 -17.76 -3.78
C TRP A 67 -5.39 -19.26 -3.57
N ALA A 68 -5.96 -19.82 -2.50
CA ALA A 68 -5.88 -21.25 -2.20
C ALA A 68 -6.48 -22.12 -3.32
N GLY A 69 -7.63 -21.70 -3.87
CA GLY A 69 -8.26 -22.40 -4.98
C GLY A 69 -7.41 -22.40 -6.25
N ILE A 70 -6.88 -21.23 -6.63
CA ILE A 70 -6.02 -21.08 -7.81
C ILE A 70 -4.71 -21.86 -7.62
N SER A 71 -4.05 -21.69 -6.50
CA SER A 71 -2.74 -22.29 -6.21
C SER A 71 -2.81 -23.82 -6.12
N ALA A 72 -3.86 -24.37 -5.52
CA ALA A 72 -4.10 -25.80 -5.46
C ALA A 72 -4.26 -26.41 -6.87
N GLY A 73 -5.02 -25.74 -7.75
CA GLY A 73 -5.19 -26.16 -9.14
C GLY A 73 -3.88 -26.18 -9.92
N VAL A 74 -3.07 -25.13 -9.78
CA VAL A 74 -1.76 -25.05 -10.44
C VAL A 74 -0.80 -26.09 -9.89
N ALA A 75 -0.72 -26.25 -8.58
CA ALA A 75 0.16 -27.21 -7.92
C ALA A 75 -0.18 -28.67 -8.28
N ALA A 76 -1.45 -28.98 -8.51
CA ALA A 76 -1.91 -30.30 -8.94
C ALA A 76 -1.41 -30.65 -10.35
N ILE A 77 -1.18 -29.65 -11.20
CA ILE A 77 -0.66 -29.84 -12.55
C ILE A 77 0.87 -29.88 -12.56
N ASP A 78 1.50 -28.90 -11.92
CA ASP A 78 2.96 -28.76 -11.85
C ASP A 78 3.38 -27.97 -10.62
N GLN A 79 4.05 -28.62 -9.68
CA GLN A 79 4.56 -27.98 -8.46
C GLN A 79 5.62 -26.90 -8.77
N GLY A 80 6.43 -27.10 -9.80
CA GLY A 80 7.41 -26.09 -10.22
C GLY A 80 6.74 -24.84 -10.80
N ALA A 81 5.63 -25.00 -11.50
CA ALA A 81 4.83 -23.88 -11.98
C ALA A 81 4.20 -23.10 -10.83
N PHE A 82 3.74 -23.77 -9.77
CA PHE A 82 3.23 -23.12 -8.58
C PHE A 82 4.27 -22.20 -7.92
N VAL A 83 5.49 -22.66 -7.74
CA VAL A 83 6.59 -21.87 -7.15
C VAL A 83 6.91 -20.65 -8.03
N ARG A 84 7.01 -20.83 -9.33
CA ARG A 84 7.25 -19.73 -10.28
C ARG A 84 6.13 -18.73 -10.28
N LEU A 85 4.88 -19.19 -10.27
CA LEU A 85 3.69 -18.32 -10.21
C LEU A 85 3.70 -17.47 -8.95
N SER A 86 3.97 -18.05 -7.78
CA SER A 86 4.03 -17.33 -6.51
C SER A 86 5.11 -16.25 -6.52
N ALA A 87 6.29 -16.56 -7.01
CA ALA A 87 7.39 -15.60 -7.11
C ALA A 87 7.10 -14.47 -8.10
N LEU A 88 6.56 -14.77 -9.27
CA LEU A 88 6.18 -13.77 -10.26
C LEU A 88 5.03 -12.90 -9.77
N TYR A 89 4.04 -13.48 -9.12
CA TYR A 89 2.91 -12.75 -8.55
C TYR A 89 3.39 -11.71 -7.52
N PHE A 90 4.32 -12.10 -6.68
CA PHE A 90 4.92 -11.20 -5.69
C PHE A 90 5.69 -10.05 -6.35
N ILE A 91 6.64 -10.36 -7.25
CA ILE A 91 7.52 -9.37 -7.88
C ILE A 91 6.74 -8.41 -8.75
N VAL A 92 5.90 -8.93 -9.66
CA VAL A 92 5.09 -8.12 -10.57
C VAL A 92 4.10 -7.28 -9.77
N GLY A 93 3.50 -7.85 -8.73
CA GLY A 93 2.60 -7.13 -7.85
C GLY A 93 3.25 -5.92 -7.18
N ILE A 94 4.46 -6.05 -6.67
CA ILE A 94 5.22 -4.93 -6.07
C ILE A 94 5.44 -3.81 -7.10
N VAL A 95 5.90 -4.15 -8.30
CA VAL A 95 6.16 -3.17 -9.37
C VAL A 95 4.88 -2.45 -9.79
N VAL A 96 3.81 -3.19 -10.02
CA VAL A 96 2.50 -2.62 -10.42
C VAL A 96 1.95 -1.69 -9.33
N ILE A 97 2.05 -2.09 -8.06
CA ILE A 97 1.53 -1.29 -6.95
C ILE A 97 2.34 0.01 -6.77
N LEU A 98 3.66 -0.03 -6.95
CA LEU A 98 4.47 1.18 -6.95
C LEU A 98 4.04 2.15 -8.06
N ILE A 99 3.83 1.65 -9.27
CA ILE A 99 3.34 2.46 -10.39
C ILE A 99 1.95 3.04 -10.08
N ARG A 100 1.04 2.24 -9.55
CA ARG A 100 -0.29 2.69 -9.14
C ARG A 100 -0.22 3.79 -8.08
N GLY A 101 0.63 3.63 -7.08
CA GLY A 101 0.83 4.64 -6.03
C GLY A 101 1.30 5.98 -6.61
N LEU A 102 2.24 5.95 -7.54
CA LEU A 102 2.71 7.16 -8.22
C LEU A 102 1.61 7.81 -9.08
N VAL A 103 0.85 7.03 -9.82
CA VAL A 103 -0.28 7.52 -10.62
C VAL A 103 -1.37 8.12 -9.74
N THR A 104 -1.71 7.47 -8.64
CA THR A 104 -2.70 7.97 -7.68
C THR A 104 -2.24 9.29 -7.03
N GLU A 105 -0.97 9.41 -6.69
CA GLU A 105 -0.41 10.66 -6.19
C GLU A 105 -0.53 11.79 -7.23
N TRP A 106 -0.20 11.51 -8.48
CA TRP A 106 -0.31 12.46 -9.57
C TRP A 106 -1.77 12.91 -9.80
N ILE A 107 -2.69 11.96 -9.84
CA ILE A 107 -4.13 12.25 -9.98
C ILE A 107 -4.63 13.08 -8.80
N THR A 108 -4.23 12.74 -7.58
CA THR A 108 -4.61 13.48 -6.37
C THR A 108 -4.15 14.95 -6.46
N LYS A 109 -2.91 15.19 -6.86
CA LYS A 109 -2.39 16.54 -7.09
C LYS A 109 -3.20 17.30 -8.13
N LEU A 110 -3.55 16.64 -9.23
CA LEU A 110 -4.33 17.23 -10.31
C LEU A 110 -5.74 17.60 -9.83
N LEU A 111 -6.41 16.73 -9.09
CA LEU A 111 -7.75 16.95 -8.56
C LEU A 111 -7.77 18.09 -7.54
N ILE A 112 -6.78 18.15 -6.64
CA ILE A 112 -6.66 19.25 -5.67
C ILE A 112 -6.52 20.59 -6.39
N LYS A 113 -5.66 20.65 -7.40
CA LYS A 113 -5.43 21.87 -8.19
C LYS A 113 -6.67 22.29 -8.97
N ARG A 114 -7.33 21.35 -9.66
CA ARG A 114 -8.54 21.63 -10.45
C ARG A 114 -9.75 21.98 -9.59
N GLY A 115 -9.87 21.36 -8.44
CA GLY A 115 -10.96 21.60 -7.49
C GLY A 115 -10.82 22.89 -6.68
N GLY A 116 -9.70 23.61 -6.81
CA GLY A 116 -9.46 24.84 -6.04
C GLY A 116 -9.23 24.59 -4.55
N HIS A 117 -8.83 23.37 -4.17
CA HIS A 117 -8.63 22.98 -2.77
C HIS A 117 -7.19 23.18 -2.27
N GLU A 118 -6.33 23.83 -3.06
CA GLU A 118 -4.90 23.99 -2.74
C GLU A 118 -4.67 24.70 -1.40
N ALA A 119 -5.45 25.76 -1.12
CA ALA A 119 -5.35 26.48 0.16
C ALA A 119 -5.68 25.58 1.37
N ARG A 120 -6.74 24.77 1.26
CA ARG A 120 -7.16 23.84 2.31
C ARG A 120 -6.11 22.77 2.57
N PHE A 121 -5.50 22.24 1.53
CA PHE A 121 -4.43 21.25 1.69
C PHE A 121 -3.12 21.88 2.19
N ALA A 122 -2.86 23.15 1.89
CA ALA A 122 -1.75 23.89 2.49
C ALA A 122 -1.92 24.00 4.02
N GLU A 123 -3.14 24.28 4.50
CA GLU A 123 -3.46 24.26 5.95
C GLU A 123 -3.21 22.87 6.56
N PHE A 124 -3.59 21.81 5.88
CA PHE A 124 -3.32 20.45 6.35
C PHE A 124 -1.82 20.14 6.39
N ASP A 125 -1.05 20.60 5.41
CA ASP A 125 0.39 20.43 5.39
C ASP A 125 1.08 21.17 6.53
N GLU A 126 0.62 22.39 6.84
CA GLU A 126 1.10 23.17 8.00
C GLU A 126 0.75 22.49 9.32
N ALA A 127 -0.48 22.01 9.46
CA ALA A 127 -0.91 21.28 10.66
C ALA A 127 -0.12 19.97 10.84
N TYR A 128 0.16 19.26 9.75
CA TYR A 128 0.99 18.07 9.78
C TYR A 128 2.43 18.37 10.22
N ALA A 129 3.03 19.42 9.67
CA ALA A 129 4.38 19.84 10.06
C ALA A 129 4.45 20.24 11.53
N ALA A 130 3.47 21.01 12.02
CA ALA A 130 3.37 21.39 13.43
C ALA A 130 3.14 20.18 14.34
N GLY A 131 2.26 19.26 13.95
CA GLY A 131 2.01 18.01 14.67
C GLY A 131 3.21 17.08 14.69
N HIS A 132 4.01 17.08 13.65
CA HIS A 132 5.24 16.28 13.57
C HIS A 132 6.36 16.81 14.48
N ILE A 133 6.40 18.12 14.66
CA ILE A 133 7.34 18.79 15.59
C ILE A 133 6.88 18.62 17.03
N GLN A 134 5.58 18.69 17.27
CA GLN A 134 4.98 18.56 18.61
C GLN A 134 4.60 17.14 18.98
N GLY A 135 4.42 16.30 18.00
CA GLY A 135 3.68 15.04 18.07
C GLY A 135 4.48 13.83 18.46
N GLY A 136 5.43 13.97 19.29
CA GLY A 136 5.90 12.83 20.03
C GLY A 136 4.92 12.37 21.13
N HIS A 137 3.68 12.91 21.19
CA HIS A 137 2.85 12.78 22.38
C HIS A 137 1.38 12.39 22.17
N GLU A 138 1.01 11.91 20.98
CA GLU A 138 -0.34 11.33 20.82
C GLU A 138 -0.32 10.02 20.07
#